data_7fec07090e2ac88172fdd7743c1fc621
#
_entry.id   7fec07090e2ac88172fdd7743c1fc621
#
_cell.length_a   1.000
_cell.length_b   1.000
_cell.length_c   1.000
_cell.angle_alpha   90.00
_cell.angle_beta   90.00
_cell.angle_gamma   90.00
#
_symmetry.space_group_name_H-M   'P 1'
#
loop_
_entity.id
_entity.type
_entity.pdbx_description
1 polymer ?
#
loop_
_entity_poly.entity_id
_entity_poly.type
_entity_poly.pdbx_seq_one_letter_code
_entity_poly.pdbx_strand_id
1 'polypeptide(L)'
;VRLDLDLDGVANSVYQVDVVPDEPGDNNPFANAFSARATLLKTEKQARAHLNLETARTWRIVNPNVLNAVGEPVGYRFVPGDNSFPFAAKDAWWRKRAGFVNHHVWVTPYRDGERHAAGDYPNQSQGGDGLPRWTEQDRPLVNTDVVLWYTFGHTHLPRPEDYPVMPTAYIGFVLKPNGFFTENPANDIPPSPKKAAVKGECCHG
;
A
#
# COMPACT_ATOMS: atom_id res chain seq x y z
N VAL A 1 -8.70 -3.57 4.87
CA VAL A 1 -7.60 -4.51 5.20
C VAL A 1 -6.78 -3.95 6.33
N ARG A 2 -6.42 -4.81 7.28
CA ARG A 2 -5.50 -4.53 8.39
C ARG A 2 -4.21 -5.31 8.14
N LEU A 3 -3.10 -4.61 8.00
CA LEU A 3 -1.78 -5.19 7.82
C LEU A 3 -0.95 -4.93 9.07
N ASP A 4 -0.65 -5.99 9.75
CA ASP A 4 0.16 -6.07 10.95
C ASP A 4 1.43 -6.85 10.58
N LEU A 5 2.55 -6.15 10.49
CA LEU A 5 3.78 -6.70 9.93
C LEU A 5 4.91 -6.56 10.93
N ASP A 6 5.31 -7.69 11.52
CA ASP A 6 6.48 -7.79 12.38
C ASP A 6 7.73 -8.07 11.53
N LEU A 7 8.46 -7.01 11.21
CA LEU A 7 9.62 -7.08 10.33
C LEU A 7 10.89 -7.26 11.16
N ASP A 8 11.20 -8.51 11.48
CA ASP A 8 12.33 -8.88 12.37
C ASP A 8 12.23 -8.12 13.72
N GLY A 9 11.04 -8.19 14.30
CA GLY A 9 10.64 -7.52 15.53
C GLY A 9 9.58 -6.43 15.32
N VAL A 10 9.09 -5.91 16.43
CA VAL A 10 7.95 -4.97 16.46
C VAL A 10 8.33 -3.50 16.29
N ALA A 11 9.62 -3.17 16.31
CA ALA A 11 10.09 -1.79 16.20
C ALA A 11 10.18 -1.33 14.75
N ASN A 12 9.03 -1.03 14.15
CA ASN A 12 8.89 -0.69 12.75
C ASN A 12 8.58 0.79 12.53
N SER A 13 8.66 1.23 11.28
CA SER A 13 8.33 2.61 10.87
C SER A 13 7.71 2.59 9.48
N VAL A 14 6.91 3.61 9.16
CA VAL A 14 6.25 3.72 7.86
C VAL A 14 6.70 4.97 7.13
N TYR A 15 7.06 4.82 5.87
CA TYR A 15 7.35 5.91 4.94
C TYR A 15 6.29 5.98 3.86
N GLN A 16 5.83 7.18 3.56
CA GLN A 16 5.11 7.48 2.33
C GLN A 16 6.14 7.81 1.26
N VAL A 17 6.00 7.22 0.08
CA VAL A 17 6.90 7.41 -1.06
C VAL A 17 6.13 8.01 -2.21
N ASP A 18 6.54 9.19 -2.64
CA ASP A 18 6.01 9.92 -3.77
C ASP A 18 7.09 10.08 -4.84
N VAL A 19 6.73 9.94 -6.10
CA VAL A 19 7.60 10.27 -7.24
C VAL A 19 7.34 11.72 -7.61
N VAL A 20 8.40 12.51 -7.64
CA VAL A 20 8.32 13.94 -7.92
C VAL A 20 9.35 14.35 -8.96
N PRO A 21 9.08 15.36 -9.80
CA PRO A 21 10.08 15.90 -10.72
C PRO A 21 11.25 16.49 -9.93
N ASP A 22 12.44 16.33 -10.48
CA ASP A 22 13.64 16.99 -9.97
C ASP A 22 13.76 18.41 -10.55
N GLU A 23 14.30 19.31 -9.76
CA GLU A 23 14.50 20.71 -10.19
C GLU A 23 15.38 20.78 -11.44
N PRO A 24 15.05 21.67 -12.40
CA PRO A 24 15.91 21.95 -13.54
C PRO A 24 17.28 22.49 -13.09
N GLY A 25 18.35 22.07 -13.75
CA GLY A 25 19.72 22.49 -13.44
C GLY A 25 20.74 21.74 -14.29
N ASP A 26 22.02 21.88 -13.96
CA ASP A 26 23.12 21.26 -14.71
C ASP A 26 22.98 19.73 -14.82
N ASN A 27 22.46 19.09 -13.78
CA ASN A 27 22.19 17.65 -13.75
C ASN A 27 20.82 17.25 -14.35
N ASN A 28 19.97 18.23 -14.67
CA ASN A 28 18.66 18.02 -15.27
C ASN A 28 18.33 19.14 -16.26
N PRO A 29 19.16 19.32 -17.32
CA PRO A 29 19.05 20.46 -18.24
C PRO A 29 17.77 20.44 -19.09
N PHE A 30 17.14 19.29 -19.23
CA PHE A 30 15.90 19.10 -20.00
C PHE A 30 14.64 19.02 -19.12
N ALA A 31 14.78 19.16 -17.79
CA ALA A 31 13.68 19.08 -16.83
C ALA A 31 12.83 17.80 -16.94
N ASN A 32 13.44 16.68 -17.35
CA ASN A 32 12.76 15.38 -17.56
C ASN A 32 13.15 14.31 -16.53
N ALA A 33 14.01 14.64 -15.57
CA ALA A 33 14.37 13.75 -14.47
C ALA A 33 13.31 13.82 -13.35
N PHE A 34 13.15 12.71 -12.66
CA PHE A 34 12.29 12.57 -11.48
C PHE A 34 12.91 11.58 -10.49
N SER A 35 12.55 11.72 -9.24
CA SER A 35 13.05 10.85 -8.18
C SER A 35 11.94 10.43 -7.21
N ALA A 36 12.17 9.32 -6.51
CA ALA A 36 11.30 8.88 -5.43
C ALA A 36 11.72 9.54 -4.12
N ARG A 37 10.80 10.26 -3.48
CA ARG A 37 11.00 10.89 -2.18
C ARG A 37 10.24 10.16 -1.10
N ALA A 38 10.95 9.65 -0.09
CA ALA A 38 10.39 8.98 1.06
C ALA A 38 10.22 9.95 2.23
N THR A 39 9.01 10.04 2.76
CA THR A 39 8.68 10.87 3.93
C THR A 39 8.32 9.96 5.10
N LEU A 40 9.05 10.04 6.18
CA LEU A 40 8.76 9.30 7.41
C LEU A 40 7.46 9.81 8.03
N LEU A 41 6.51 8.92 8.26
CA LEU A 41 5.25 9.22 8.95
C LEU A 41 5.50 9.13 10.46
N LYS A 42 5.48 10.28 11.13
CA LYS A 42 5.87 10.36 12.54
C LYS A 42 4.72 10.14 13.50
N THR A 43 3.51 10.51 13.08
CA THR A 43 2.31 10.42 13.92
C THR A 43 1.10 9.95 13.13
N GLU A 44 0.07 9.49 13.83
CA GLU A 44 -1.16 9.00 13.23
C GLU A 44 -1.85 10.02 12.32
N LYS A 45 -1.86 11.31 12.71
CA LYS A 45 -2.49 12.36 11.89
C LYS A 45 -1.72 12.59 10.58
N GLN A 46 -0.40 12.50 10.61
CA GLN A 46 0.43 12.59 9.41
C GLN A 46 0.23 11.38 8.48
N ALA A 47 -0.16 10.24 9.03
CA ALA A 47 -0.34 8.99 8.29
C ALA A 47 -1.72 8.85 7.63
N ARG A 48 -2.63 9.79 7.84
CA ARG A 48 -3.94 9.83 7.14
C ARG A 48 -3.72 10.27 5.70
N ALA A 49 -3.86 9.36 4.75
CA ALA A 49 -3.50 9.66 3.36
C ALA A 49 -4.51 9.12 2.34
N HIS A 50 -4.52 9.76 1.18
CA HIS A 50 -5.16 9.25 -0.02
C HIS A 50 -4.13 8.70 -0.99
N LEU A 51 -4.58 7.82 -1.89
CA LEU A 51 -3.84 7.50 -3.09
C LEU A 51 -3.58 8.77 -3.88
N ASN A 52 -2.45 8.81 -4.56
CA ASN A 52 -2.12 9.90 -5.47
C ASN A 52 -1.52 9.31 -6.75
N LEU A 53 -2.26 9.38 -7.84
CA LEU A 53 -1.82 8.88 -9.15
C LEU A 53 -0.74 9.77 -9.75
N GLU A 54 -0.78 11.08 -9.50
CA GLU A 54 0.20 12.04 -10.03
C GLU A 54 1.60 11.76 -9.53
N THR A 55 1.72 11.26 -8.29
CA THR A 55 3.01 10.93 -7.66
C THR A 55 3.27 9.43 -7.57
N ALA A 56 2.42 8.58 -8.16
CA ALA A 56 2.51 7.12 -8.03
C ALA A 56 2.73 6.66 -6.58
N ARG A 57 2.01 7.29 -5.63
CA ARG A 57 2.19 7.14 -4.19
C ARG A 57 2.13 5.69 -3.72
N THR A 58 3.14 5.31 -2.94
CA THR A 58 3.23 4.01 -2.27
C THR A 58 3.66 4.19 -0.82
N TRP A 59 3.65 3.11 -0.05
CA TRP A 59 4.15 3.13 1.33
C TRP A 59 5.21 2.04 1.52
N ARG A 60 6.17 2.30 2.39
CA ARG A 60 7.17 1.32 2.82
C ARG A 60 7.02 1.13 4.33
N ILE A 61 6.77 -0.10 4.75
CA ILE A 61 6.83 -0.50 6.16
C ILE A 61 8.20 -1.15 6.33
N VAL A 62 9.01 -0.65 7.24
CA VAL A 62 10.41 -1.06 7.40
C VAL A 62 10.78 -1.26 8.86
N ASN A 63 11.75 -2.13 9.12
CA ASN A 63 12.47 -2.14 10.39
C ASN A 63 13.73 -1.29 10.24
N PRO A 64 13.78 -0.08 10.83
CA PRO A 64 14.93 0.80 10.69
C PRO A 64 16.19 0.29 11.42
N ASN A 65 16.05 -0.72 12.27
CA ASN A 65 17.14 -1.28 13.07
C ASN A 65 17.83 -2.46 12.37
N VAL A 66 17.24 -2.97 11.27
CA VAL A 66 17.78 -4.09 10.51
C VAL A 66 18.06 -3.64 9.10
N LEU A 67 19.35 -3.59 8.76
CA LEU A 67 19.82 -3.13 7.45
C LEU A 67 20.32 -4.32 6.63
N ASN A 68 20.09 -4.27 5.33
CA ASN A 68 20.69 -5.20 4.38
C ASN A 68 22.16 -4.86 4.09
N ALA A 69 22.81 -5.66 3.25
CA ALA A 69 24.24 -5.48 2.94
C ALA A 69 24.59 -4.15 2.22
N VAL A 70 23.59 -3.44 1.68
CA VAL A 70 23.78 -2.13 1.06
C VAL A 70 23.33 -0.97 1.96
N GLY A 71 23.00 -1.25 3.23
CA GLY A 71 22.64 -0.24 4.22
C GLY A 71 21.19 0.24 4.14
N GLU A 72 20.31 -0.46 3.40
CA GLU A 72 18.89 -0.14 3.32
C GLU A 72 18.09 -0.94 4.38
N PRO A 73 17.09 -0.33 5.04
CA PRO A 73 16.23 -1.04 5.97
C PRO A 73 15.42 -2.14 5.28
N VAL A 74 15.33 -3.30 5.95
CA VAL A 74 14.47 -4.38 5.49
C VAL A 74 12.99 -4.00 5.64
N GLY A 75 12.14 -4.43 4.71
CA GLY A 75 10.73 -4.08 4.77
C GLY A 75 9.89 -4.59 3.62
N TYR A 76 8.65 -4.13 3.60
CA TYR A 76 7.72 -4.33 2.50
C TYR A 76 7.30 -3.00 1.89
N ARG A 77 7.20 -2.99 0.57
CA ARG A 77 6.55 -1.92 -0.17
C ARG A 77 5.10 -2.28 -0.40
N PHE A 78 4.21 -1.48 0.14
CA PHE A 78 2.78 -1.53 -0.12
C PHE A 78 2.48 -0.70 -1.37
N VAL A 79 1.94 -1.36 -2.40
CA VAL A 79 1.51 -0.75 -3.66
C VAL A 79 0.01 -0.89 -3.75
N PRO A 80 -0.75 0.22 -3.67
CA PRO A 80 -2.21 0.17 -3.83
C PRO A 80 -2.58 -0.20 -5.26
N GLY A 81 -3.71 -0.88 -5.41
CA GLY A 81 -4.33 -1.15 -6.70
C GLY A 81 -5.41 -0.11 -7.04
N ASP A 82 -6.27 -0.46 -7.98
CA ASP A 82 -7.43 0.34 -8.34
C ASP A 82 -8.31 0.61 -7.12
N ASN A 83 -8.83 1.83 -7.05
CA ASN A 83 -9.62 2.28 -5.92
C ASN A 83 -10.60 3.38 -6.32
N SER A 84 -11.56 3.65 -5.47
CA SER A 84 -12.49 4.76 -5.64
C SER A 84 -12.72 5.50 -4.32
N PHE A 85 -13.11 6.77 -4.45
CA PHE A 85 -13.60 7.55 -3.31
C PHE A 85 -15.06 7.24 -3.04
N PRO A 86 -15.53 7.38 -1.79
CA PRO A 86 -16.96 7.33 -1.51
C PRO A 86 -17.66 8.54 -2.16
N PHE A 87 -18.68 8.28 -3.01
CA PHE A 87 -19.40 9.32 -3.74
C PHE A 87 -20.56 9.95 -2.96
N ALA A 88 -21.00 9.33 -1.88
CA ALA A 88 -22.02 9.94 -1.03
C ALA A 88 -21.52 11.23 -0.37
N ALA A 89 -22.44 12.13 -0.04
CA ALA A 89 -22.14 13.36 0.67
C ALA A 89 -21.36 13.08 1.97
N LYS A 90 -20.48 13.99 2.37
CA LYS A 90 -19.64 13.81 3.55
C LYS A 90 -20.41 13.66 4.85
N ASP A 91 -21.60 14.24 4.92
CA ASP A 91 -22.53 14.18 6.06
C ASP A 91 -23.49 13.00 6.01
N ALA A 92 -23.47 12.16 4.97
CA ALA A 92 -24.28 10.96 4.87
C ALA A 92 -24.08 10.09 6.11
N TRP A 93 -25.18 9.60 6.68
CA TRP A 93 -25.18 8.87 7.95
C TRP A 93 -24.23 7.66 7.96
N TRP A 94 -24.20 6.91 6.86
CA TRP A 94 -23.31 5.74 6.76
C TRP A 94 -21.83 6.13 6.72
N ARG A 95 -21.46 7.28 6.11
CA ARG A 95 -20.08 7.78 6.11
C ARG A 95 -19.61 8.20 7.50
N LYS A 96 -20.51 8.71 8.34
CA LYS A 96 -20.20 8.99 9.75
C LYS A 96 -19.91 7.71 10.53
N ARG A 97 -20.68 6.65 10.30
CA ARG A 97 -20.47 5.34 10.93
C ARG A 97 -19.26 4.60 10.39
N ALA A 98 -19.00 4.69 9.10
CA ALA A 98 -17.85 4.11 8.43
C ALA A 98 -16.76 5.17 8.19
N GLY A 99 -16.42 5.96 9.20
CA GLY A 99 -15.50 7.09 9.08
C GLY A 99 -14.11 6.74 8.55
N PHE A 100 -13.72 5.46 8.59
CA PHE A 100 -12.48 4.97 8.01
C PHE A 100 -12.42 5.18 6.48
N VAL A 101 -13.55 5.30 5.78
CA VAL A 101 -13.57 5.56 4.32
C VAL A 101 -13.09 6.97 3.94
N ASN A 102 -12.91 7.85 4.92
CA ASN A 102 -12.45 9.22 4.67
C ASN A 102 -10.98 9.30 4.23
N HIS A 103 -10.21 8.25 4.41
CA HIS A 103 -8.84 8.12 3.88
C HIS A 103 -8.63 6.70 3.37
N HIS A 104 -7.83 6.57 2.30
CA HIS A 104 -7.49 5.25 1.77
C HIS A 104 -6.49 4.52 2.66
N VAL A 105 -5.57 5.26 3.28
CA VAL A 105 -4.55 4.71 4.18
C VAL A 105 -4.59 5.41 5.53
N TRP A 106 -4.49 4.61 6.58
CA TRP A 106 -4.29 5.02 7.95
C TRP A 106 -3.14 4.18 8.53
N VAL A 107 -2.43 4.72 9.49
CA VAL A 107 -1.45 3.95 10.27
C VAL A 107 -1.70 4.22 11.74
N THR A 108 -1.69 3.16 12.54
CA THR A 108 -1.83 3.24 14.00
C THR A 108 -0.72 2.43 14.67
N PRO A 109 -0.34 2.74 15.91
CA PRO A 109 0.36 1.76 16.72
C PRO A 109 -0.54 0.55 16.95
N TYR A 110 0.05 -0.62 17.12
CA TYR A 110 -0.70 -1.82 17.48
C TYR A 110 -1.40 -1.67 18.84
N ARG A 111 -2.64 -2.11 18.91
CA ARG A 111 -3.44 -2.22 20.13
C ARG A 111 -4.41 -3.40 20.02
N ASP A 112 -4.46 -4.26 21.02
CA ASP A 112 -5.35 -5.44 21.06
C ASP A 112 -6.82 -5.12 20.83
N GLY A 113 -7.29 -3.99 21.33
CA GLY A 113 -8.67 -3.54 21.18
C GLY A 113 -8.99 -2.84 19.86
N GLU A 114 -7.98 -2.54 19.01
CA GLU A 114 -8.17 -1.82 17.74
C GLU A 114 -8.19 -2.81 16.56
N ARG A 115 -9.28 -3.60 16.44
CA ARG A 115 -9.38 -4.70 15.47
C ARG A 115 -10.18 -4.36 14.22
N HIS A 116 -11.19 -3.50 14.35
CA HIS A 116 -12.15 -3.22 13.30
C HIS A 116 -12.16 -1.73 12.94
N ALA A 117 -11.88 -1.40 11.69
CA ALA A 117 -11.72 -0.02 11.22
C ALA A 117 -12.88 0.94 11.60
N ALA A 118 -14.08 0.42 11.74
CA ALA A 118 -15.29 1.18 12.15
C ALA A 118 -15.60 1.06 13.65
N GLY A 119 -14.68 0.50 14.45
CA GLY A 119 -14.94 0.15 15.86
C GLY A 119 -15.70 -1.16 16.01
N ASP A 120 -15.88 -1.60 17.26
CA ASP A 120 -16.43 -2.93 17.56
C ASP A 120 -17.95 -3.01 17.30
N TYR A 121 -18.66 -1.90 17.39
CA TYR A 121 -20.12 -1.85 17.28
C TYR A 121 -20.60 -0.87 16.21
N PRO A 122 -20.25 -1.06 14.92
CA PRO A 122 -20.53 -0.08 13.87
C PRO A 122 -22.02 0.16 13.65
N ASN A 123 -22.88 -0.85 13.89
CA ASN A 123 -24.33 -0.73 13.73
C ASN A 123 -24.99 0.12 14.82
N GLN A 124 -24.34 0.30 15.95
CA GLN A 124 -24.83 1.07 17.11
C GLN A 124 -24.11 2.42 17.24
N SER A 125 -23.06 2.65 16.45
CA SER A 125 -22.25 3.87 16.50
C SER A 125 -23.03 5.08 16.00
N GLN A 126 -22.91 6.19 16.71
CA GLN A 126 -23.41 7.50 16.26
C GLN A 126 -22.48 8.14 15.21
N GLY A 127 -21.36 7.53 14.94
CA GLY A 127 -20.32 7.96 14.01
C GLY A 127 -19.02 8.34 14.70
N GLY A 128 -17.93 8.29 13.93
CA GLY A 128 -16.61 8.67 14.38
C GLY A 128 -15.81 7.61 15.13
N ASP A 129 -16.39 6.46 15.44
CA ASP A 129 -15.69 5.35 16.09
C ASP A 129 -14.66 4.70 15.15
N GLY A 130 -13.81 3.86 15.74
CA GLY A 130 -12.75 3.19 15.00
C GLY A 130 -11.58 4.11 14.64
N LEU A 131 -11.06 3.99 13.42
CA LEU A 131 -9.88 4.71 12.95
C LEU A 131 -9.95 6.24 13.14
N PRO A 132 -11.07 6.93 12.86
CA PRO A 132 -11.16 8.36 13.14
C PRO A 132 -10.88 8.71 14.60
N ARG A 133 -11.51 8.00 15.54
CA ARG A 133 -11.35 8.25 16.98
C ARG A 133 -9.97 7.86 17.48
N TRP A 134 -9.43 6.73 17.04
CA TRP A 134 -8.13 6.26 17.49
C TRP A 134 -7.02 7.20 17.09
N THR A 135 -7.03 7.64 15.82
CA THR A 135 -5.99 8.50 15.26
C THR A 135 -6.12 9.97 15.68
N GLU A 136 -7.20 10.39 16.38
CA GLU A 136 -7.26 11.71 17.03
C GLU A 136 -6.27 11.82 18.20
N GLN A 137 -5.84 10.69 18.78
CA GLN A 137 -4.83 10.67 19.84
C GLN A 137 -3.45 11.11 19.33
N ASP A 138 -3.22 11.05 18.02
CA ASP A 138 -1.99 11.45 17.32
C ASP A 138 -0.73 10.78 17.89
N ARG A 139 -0.82 9.48 18.17
CA ARG A 139 0.24 8.67 18.76
C ARG A 139 1.47 8.59 17.85
N PRO A 140 2.68 8.40 18.41
CA PRO A 140 3.91 8.25 17.62
C PRO A 140 3.91 6.92 16.84
N LEU A 141 4.52 6.96 15.65
CA LEU A 141 4.62 5.82 14.71
C LEU A 141 6.06 5.44 14.36
N VAL A 142 7.04 6.09 14.99
CA VAL A 142 8.45 5.85 14.68
C VAL A 142 8.99 4.77 15.61
N ASN A 143 9.60 3.74 15.00
CA ASN A 143 10.23 2.65 15.73
C ASN A 143 9.25 1.98 16.74
N THR A 144 8.06 1.71 16.27
CA THR A 144 6.91 1.25 17.06
C THR A 144 6.25 0.07 16.35
N ASP A 145 5.59 -0.79 17.11
CA ASP A 145 4.70 -1.81 16.55
C ASP A 145 3.55 -1.10 15.80
N VAL A 146 3.52 -1.22 14.47
CA VAL A 146 2.63 -0.44 13.61
C VAL A 146 1.68 -1.31 12.80
N VAL A 147 0.46 -0.82 12.63
CA VAL A 147 -0.56 -1.43 11.77
C VAL A 147 -0.91 -0.46 10.65
N LEU A 148 -0.76 -0.90 9.41
CA LEU A 148 -1.25 -0.17 8.25
C LEU A 148 -2.65 -0.64 7.90
N TRP A 149 -3.57 0.31 7.77
CA TRP A 149 -4.95 0.07 7.36
C TRP A 149 -5.16 0.58 5.94
N TYR A 150 -5.71 -0.25 5.09
CA TYR A 150 -6.03 0.11 3.71
C TYR A 150 -7.50 -0.08 3.42
N THR A 151 -8.13 1.01 2.99
CA THR A 151 -9.51 1.04 2.53
C THR A 151 -9.51 1.10 1.01
N PHE A 152 -10.18 0.16 0.37
CA PHE A 152 -10.39 0.18 -1.07
C PHE A 152 -11.86 -0.11 -1.39
N GLY A 153 -12.30 0.45 -2.50
CA GLY A 153 -13.65 0.32 -2.99
C GLY A 153 -13.68 0.17 -4.50
N HIS A 154 -14.75 -0.40 -4.99
CA HIS A 154 -15.03 -0.53 -6.40
C HIS A 154 -16.29 0.26 -6.76
N THR A 155 -16.21 1.03 -7.83
CA THR A 155 -17.36 1.75 -8.37
C THR A 155 -18.06 0.88 -9.39
N HIS A 156 -19.31 0.57 -9.13
CA HIS A 156 -20.18 -0.09 -10.09
C HIS A 156 -21.27 0.85 -10.59
N LEU A 157 -21.29 1.07 -11.90
CA LEU A 157 -22.38 1.78 -12.60
C LEU A 157 -23.21 0.73 -13.35
N PRO A 158 -24.45 0.43 -12.92
CA PRO A 158 -25.26 -0.60 -13.53
C PRO A 158 -25.50 -0.35 -15.02
N ARG A 159 -25.41 -1.43 -15.83
CA ARG A 159 -25.65 -1.45 -17.25
C ARG A 159 -26.64 -2.57 -17.61
N PRO A 160 -27.30 -2.52 -18.77
CA PRO A 160 -28.16 -3.61 -19.23
C PRO A 160 -27.43 -4.97 -19.27
N GLU A 161 -26.13 -4.98 -19.60
CA GLU A 161 -25.29 -6.17 -19.70
C GLU A 161 -25.00 -6.82 -18.35
N ASP A 162 -25.26 -6.13 -17.26
CA ASP A 162 -25.08 -6.65 -15.89
C ASP A 162 -26.27 -7.50 -15.41
N TYR A 163 -27.28 -7.68 -16.25
CA TYR A 163 -28.45 -8.51 -15.98
C TYR A 163 -28.46 -9.76 -16.89
N PRO A 164 -28.79 -10.96 -16.39
CA PRO A 164 -29.19 -11.28 -15.03
C PRO A 164 -28.00 -11.57 -14.08
N VAL A 165 -26.78 -11.61 -14.61
CA VAL A 165 -25.57 -11.88 -13.81
C VAL A 165 -24.54 -10.79 -14.04
N MET A 166 -24.17 -10.12 -12.96
CA MET A 166 -23.16 -9.08 -12.97
C MET A 166 -21.75 -9.65 -13.14
N PRO A 167 -20.87 -9.05 -13.97
CA PRO A 167 -19.48 -9.45 -14.09
C PRO A 167 -18.73 -9.33 -12.76
N THR A 168 -17.72 -10.19 -12.58
CA THR A 168 -16.81 -10.13 -11.44
C THR A 168 -15.81 -8.98 -11.62
N ALA A 169 -15.62 -8.18 -10.58
CA ALA A 169 -14.56 -7.19 -10.52
C ALA A 169 -13.44 -7.66 -9.57
N TYR A 170 -12.19 -7.42 -9.96
CA TYR A 170 -11.01 -7.73 -9.15
C TYR A 170 -10.42 -6.43 -8.64
N ILE A 171 -10.30 -6.33 -7.32
CA ILE A 171 -9.66 -5.20 -6.64
C ILE A 171 -8.67 -5.73 -5.62
N GLY A 172 -7.61 -4.98 -5.34
CA GLY A 172 -6.59 -5.46 -4.42
C GLY A 172 -5.44 -4.49 -4.21
N PHE A 173 -4.37 -5.03 -3.69
CA PHE A 173 -3.09 -4.34 -3.47
C PHE A 173 -1.96 -5.34 -3.60
N VAL A 174 -0.72 -4.86 -3.65
CA VAL A 174 0.46 -5.72 -3.71
C VAL A 174 1.42 -5.36 -2.58
N LEU A 175 1.89 -6.37 -1.86
CA LEU A 175 3.04 -6.28 -0.96
C LEU A 175 4.25 -6.86 -1.66
N LYS A 176 5.30 -6.04 -1.81
CA LYS A 176 6.58 -6.46 -2.41
C LYS A 176 7.67 -6.41 -1.36
N PRO A 177 8.51 -7.44 -1.23
CA PRO A 177 9.74 -7.35 -0.44
C PRO A 177 10.55 -6.12 -0.88
N ASN A 178 11.12 -5.42 0.09
CA ASN A 178 11.94 -4.25 -0.14
C ASN A 178 13.12 -4.25 0.84
N GLY A 179 14.30 -4.50 0.31
CA GLY A 179 15.51 -4.56 1.11
C GLY A 179 15.80 -5.89 1.80
N PHE A 180 14.96 -6.93 1.67
CA PHE A 180 15.26 -8.26 2.22
C PHE A 180 16.38 -8.99 1.46
N PHE A 181 16.54 -8.70 0.18
CA PHE A 181 17.52 -9.35 -0.67
C PHE A 181 18.60 -8.35 -1.05
N THR A 182 19.84 -8.80 -1.07
CA THR A 182 21.01 -8.01 -1.53
C THR A 182 21.20 -8.09 -3.04
N GLU A 183 20.57 -9.09 -3.66
CA GLU A 183 20.58 -9.31 -5.11
C GLU A 183 19.25 -9.96 -5.55
N ASN A 184 19.09 -10.16 -6.84
CA ASN A 184 17.90 -10.84 -7.36
C ASN A 184 17.91 -12.32 -6.94
N PRO A 185 16.93 -12.80 -6.14
CA PRO A 185 16.86 -14.20 -5.71
C PRO A 185 16.71 -15.20 -6.87
N ALA A 186 16.35 -14.74 -8.08
CA ALA A 186 16.35 -15.58 -9.26
C ALA A 186 17.75 -15.99 -9.75
N ASN A 187 18.81 -15.34 -9.25
CA ASN A 187 20.20 -15.72 -9.56
C ASN A 187 20.54 -17.13 -9.06
N ASP A 188 19.85 -17.63 -8.02
CA ASP A 188 20.01 -18.97 -7.48
C ASP A 188 19.35 -20.05 -8.34
N ILE A 189 18.51 -19.67 -9.30
CA ILE A 189 17.83 -20.61 -10.19
C ILE A 189 18.81 -21.06 -11.28
N PRO A 190 19.11 -22.36 -11.41
CA PRO A 190 19.98 -22.84 -12.46
C PRO A 190 19.36 -22.52 -13.84
N PRO A 191 20.16 -22.19 -14.85
CA PRO A 191 19.65 -21.92 -16.19
C PRO A 191 18.90 -23.15 -16.72
N SER A 192 17.78 -22.91 -17.40
CA SER A 192 17.02 -23.98 -18.03
C SER A 192 17.94 -24.81 -18.95
N PRO A 193 17.85 -26.15 -18.89
CA PRO A 193 18.64 -26.96 -19.80
C PRO A 193 18.35 -26.55 -21.25
N LYS A 194 19.40 -26.28 -22.01
CA LYS A 194 19.25 -25.97 -23.44
C LYS A 194 18.44 -27.09 -24.10
N LYS A 195 17.28 -26.77 -24.65
CA LYS A 195 16.56 -27.73 -25.49
C LYS A 195 17.54 -28.21 -26.56
N ALA A 196 17.80 -29.51 -26.60
CA ALA A 196 18.55 -30.09 -27.71
C ALA A 196 17.91 -29.63 -29.04
N ALA A 197 18.72 -29.09 -29.91
CA ALA A 197 18.25 -28.67 -31.21
C ALA A 197 17.65 -29.93 -31.88
N VAL A 198 16.35 -29.95 -32.10
CA VAL A 198 15.71 -30.98 -32.92
C VAL A 198 16.27 -30.77 -34.32
N LYS A 199 17.17 -31.65 -34.75
CA LYS A 199 17.60 -31.71 -36.16
C LYS A 199 16.34 -31.99 -36.97
N GLY A 200 15.81 -30.98 -37.65
CA GLY A 200 14.74 -31.16 -38.60
C GLY A 200 15.22 -32.03 -39.70
N GLU A 201 14.71 -33.26 -39.81
CA GLU A 201 14.81 -34.03 -41.04
C GLU A 201 13.92 -33.30 -42.07
N CYS A 202 14.58 -32.72 -43.08
CA CYS A 202 13.91 -32.27 -44.28
C CYS A 202 13.32 -33.50 -44.96
N CYS A 203 12.01 -33.61 -44.96
CA CYS A 203 11.30 -34.52 -45.86
C CYS A 203 11.53 -34.05 -47.31
N HIS A 204 12.44 -34.69 -48.01
CA HIS A 204 12.43 -34.70 -49.46
C HIS A 204 11.45 -35.78 -49.88
N GLY A 205 10.40 -35.40 -50.61
CA GLY A 205 9.43 -36.22 -51.25
C GLY A 205 8.51 -35.35 -52.10
#